data_fa0ffd21610e45bb51ddb6176ad48bc5
#
_entry.id   fa0ffd21610e45bb51ddb6176ad48bc5
#
_cell.length_a   1.000
_cell.length_b   1.000
_cell.length_c   1.000
_cell.angle_alpha   90.00
_cell.angle_beta   90.00
_cell.angle_gamma   90.00
#
_symmetry.space_group_name_H-M   'P 1'
#
loop_
_entity.id
_entity.type
_entity.pdbx_description
1 polymer ?
#
loop_
_entity_poly.entity_id
_entity_poly.type
_entity_poly.pdbx_seq_one_letter_code
_entity_poly.pdbx_strand_id
1 'polypeptide(L)'
;YVAQEEMKLRTDARRYEAGSFNILGIAGLNAALGLLLEVGVDNIAEDLSAKHSWLMEVLQEKDYEVFHPATTSGITSCWRGGQDMKALGEKLAKENIIVSIRGDRRGQYYLRFSPHFYNTRAELERVLSLL
;
A
#
# COMPACT_ATOMS: atom_id res chain seq x y z
N TYR A 1 17.21 25.08 33.16
CA TYR A 1 15.81 25.29 32.67
C TYR A 1 15.48 26.76 32.87
N VAL A 2 15.32 27.50 31.80
CA VAL A 2 14.81 28.86 31.84
C VAL A 2 13.28 28.75 31.60
N ALA A 3 12.50 28.94 32.65
CA ALA A 3 11.04 29.03 32.51
C ALA A 3 10.70 30.30 31.70
N GLN A 4 9.93 30.17 30.65
CA GLN A 4 9.42 31.32 29.92
C GLN A 4 8.13 31.77 30.60
N GLU A 5 8.02 33.05 30.92
CA GLU A 5 6.82 33.66 31.51
C GLU A 5 5.67 33.77 30.50
N GLU A 6 6.01 33.84 29.20
CA GLU A 6 5.04 33.89 28.10
C GLU A 6 5.32 32.81 27.06
N MET A 7 4.28 32.15 26.56
CA MET A 7 4.39 31.23 25.46
C MET A 7 4.55 32.02 24.14
N LYS A 8 5.74 31.94 23.53
CA LYS A 8 6.01 32.51 22.21
C LYS A 8 6.11 31.41 21.18
N LEU A 9 5.09 31.27 20.35
CA LEU A 9 5.12 30.32 19.24
C LEU A 9 5.97 30.85 18.09
N ARG A 10 6.74 29.96 17.43
CA ARG A 10 7.44 30.30 16.19
C ARG A 10 6.42 30.58 15.09
N THR A 11 6.75 31.47 14.17
CA THR A 11 5.86 31.88 13.07
C THR A 11 5.84 30.87 11.91
N ASP A 12 6.73 29.91 11.90
CA ASP A 12 6.89 28.87 10.89
C ASP A 12 6.52 27.45 11.41
N ALA A 13 6.68 26.43 10.57
CA ALA A 13 6.34 25.03 10.90
C ALA A 13 7.14 24.47 12.09
N ARG A 14 8.30 25.05 12.43
CA ARG A 14 9.11 24.64 13.59
C ARG A 14 8.35 24.78 14.93
N ARG A 15 7.22 25.50 14.97
CA ARG A 15 6.36 25.54 16.18
C ARG A 15 5.76 24.17 16.54
N TYR A 16 5.73 23.22 15.59
CA TYR A 16 5.25 21.85 15.82
C TYR A 16 6.38 20.87 16.23
N GLU A 17 7.61 21.34 16.26
CA GLU A 17 8.81 20.57 16.59
C GLU A 17 9.19 20.80 18.06
N ALA A 18 8.36 20.29 18.98
CA ALA A 18 8.49 20.57 20.41
C ALA A 18 9.51 19.70 21.14
N GLY A 19 10.15 18.76 20.49
CA GLY A 19 11.08 17.80 21.11
C GLY A 19 12.28 17.47 20.24
N SER A 20 13.01 16.42 20.62
CA SER A 20 14.14 15.89 19.84
C SER A 20 13.62 15.24 18.55
N PHE A 21 14.32 15.48 17.46
CA PHE A 21 13.99 14.86 16.17
C PHE A 21 14.20 13.35 16.22
N ASN A 22 13.35 12.61 15.51
CA ASN A 22 13.55 11.20 15.23
C ASN A 22 14.66 11.03 14.17
N ILE A 23 15.91 11.17 14.59
CA ILE A 23 17.08 11.15 13.69
C ILE A 23 17.16 9.83 12.92
N LEU A 24 16.88 8.68 13.56
CA LEU A 24 16.87 7.38 12.88
C LEU A 24 15.78 7.31 11.78
N GLY A 25 14.59 7.81 12.08
CA GLY A 25 13.50 7.88 11.09
C GLY A 25 13.85 8.81 9.93
N ILE A 26 14.49 9.95 10.19
CA ILE A 26 14.93 10.89 9.16
C ILE A 26 16.01 10.26 8.27
N ALA A 27 17.00 9.57 8.86
CA ALA A 27 18.04 8.88 8.11
C ALA A 27 17.45 7.75 7.23
N GLY A 28 16.52 6.95 7.78
CA GLY A 28 15.81 5.92 7.03
C GLY A 28 14.96 6.49 5.89
N LEU A 29 14.23 7.58 6.13
CA LEU A 29 13.45 8.26 5.10
C LEU A 29 14.36 8.81 3.99
N ASN A 30 15.48 9.42 4.34
CA ASN A 30 16.45 9.93 3.36
C ASN A 30 16.98 8.82 2.45
N ALA A 31 17.33 7.66 3.02
CA ALA A 31 17.78 6.50 2.25
C ALA A 31 16.67 5.96 1.32
N ALA A 32 15.45 5.84 1.83
CA ALA A 32 14.31 5.37 1.05
C ALA A 32 13.97 6.32 -0.11
N LEU A 33 13.97 7.65 0.13
CA LEU A 33 13.77 8.65 -0.91
C LEU A 33 14.90 8.61 -1.96
N GLY A 34 16.15 8.40 -1.53
CA GLY A 34 17.28 8.21 -2.44
C GLY A 34 17.05 7.06 -3.41
N LEU A 35 16.60 5.91 -2.92
CA LEU A 35 16.27 4.75 -3.75
C LEU A 35 15.13 5.05 -4.75
N LEU A 36 14.07 5.71 -4.30
CA LEU A 36 12.94 6.07 -5.18
C LEU A 36 13.37 7.03 -6.29
N LEU A 37 14.24 7.99 -5.97
CA LEU A 37 14.78 8.94 -6.95
C LEU A 37 15.75 8.28 -7.93
N GLU A 38 16.55 7.31 -7.47
CA GLU A 38 17.46 6.53 -8.32
C GLU A 38 16.70 5.69 -9.34
N VAL A 39 15.61 5.02 -8.93
CA VAL A 39 14.74 4.24 -9.84
C VAL A 39 13.96 5.18 -10.77
N GLY A 40 13.58 6.35 -10.28
CA GLY A 40 12.79 7.37 -10.98
C GLY A 40 11.29 7.18 -10.74
N VAL A 41 10.64 8.25 -10.30
CA VAL A 41 9.20 8.23 -9.94
C VAL A 41 8.32 7.89 -11.14
N ASP A 42 8.67 8.37 -12.32
CA ASP A 42 7.92 8.09 -13.55
C ASP A 42 8.02 6.62 -13.96
N ASN A 43 9.20 6.00 -13.84
CA ASN A 43 9.39 4.57 -14.09
C ASN A 43 8.59 3.72 -13.10
N ILE A 44 8.58 4.13 -11.83
CA ILE A 44 7.77 3.46 -10.79
C ILE A 44 6.27 3.58 -11.10
N ALA A 45 5.80 4.75 -11.52
CA ALA A 45 4.40 4.97 -11.86
C ALA A 45 3.97 4.12 -13.06
N GLU A 46 4.80 4.03 -14.09
CA GLU A 46 4.55 3.19 -15.27
C GLU A 46 4.46 1.70 -14.90
N ASP A 47 5.44 1.18 -14.14
CA ASP A 47 5.47 -0.21 -13.67
C ASP A 47 4.23 -0.55 -12.81
N LEU A 48 3.87 0.33 -11.87
CA LEU A 48 2.70 0.14 -11.03
C LEU A 48 1.39 0.19 -11.83
N SER A 49 1.29 1.06 -12.83
CA SER A 49 0.13 1.14 -13.71
C SER A 49 -0.02 -0.14 -14.55
N ALA A 50 1.07 -0.66 -15.09
CA ALA A 50 1.08 -1.91 -15.84
C ALA A 50 0.68 -3.11 -14.95
N LYS A 51 1.23 -3.20 -13.73
CA LYS A 51 0.85 -4.22 -12.75
C LYS A 51 -0.63 -4.14 -12.37
N HIS A 52 -1.15 -2.93 -12.15
CA HIS A 52 -2.56 -2.71 -11.82
C HIS A 52 -3.48 -3.18 -12.95
N SER A 53 -3.23 -2.76 -14.20
CA SER A 53 -4.03 -3.14 -15.36
C SER A 53 -4.06 -4.65 -15.52
N TRP A 54 -2.90 -5.30 -15.47
CA TRP A 54 -2.81 -6.75 -15.57
C TRP A 54 -3.50 -7.48 -14.40
N LEU A 55 -3.35 -7.02 -13.16
CA LEU A 55 -4.06 -7.59 -12.00
C LEU A 55 -5.57 -7.51 -12.18
N MET A 56 -6.09 -6.38 -12.66
CA MET A 56 -7.52 -6.22 -12.94
C MET A 56 -8.03 -7.24 -13.95
N GLU A 57 -7.33 -7.40 -15.07
CA GLU A 57 -7.70 -8.35 -16.12
C GLU A 57 -7.77 -9.77 -15.56
N VAL A 58 -6.72 -10.24 -14.90
CA VAL A 58 -6.68 -11.61 -14.36
C VAL A 58 -7.69 -11.83 -13.23
N LEU A 59 -7.95 -10.83 -12.38
CA LEU A 59 -8.96 -10.94 -11.33
C LEU A 59 -10.37 -11.04 -11.93
N GLN A 60 -10.66 -10.26 -12.97
CA GLN A 60 -11.95 -10.31 -13.68
C GLN A 60 -12.15 -11.66 -14.40
N GLU A 61 -11.11 -12.21 -15.04
CA GLU A 61 -11.15 -13.56 -15.63
C GLU A 61 -11.43 -14.66 -14.60
N LYS A 62 -11.11 -14.42 -13.32
CA LYS A 62 -11.38 -15.33 -12.20
C LYS A 62 -12.69 -15.00 -11.44
N ASP A 63 -13.59 -14.23 -12.04
CA ASP A 63 -14.89 -13.81 -11.48
C ASP A 63 -14.76 -12.97 -10.19
N TYR A 64 -13.65 -12.23 -10.01
CA TYR A 64 -13.54 -11.23 -8.94
C TYR A 64 -14.06 -9.89 -9.43
N GLU A 65 -14.87 -9.24 -8.61
CA GLU A 65 -15.24 -7.85 -8.78
C GLU A 65 -14.11 -6.96 -8.24
N VAL A 66 -13.65 -6.00 -9.06
CA VAL A 66 -12.59 -5.04 -8.68
C VAL A 66 -13.26 -3.74 -8.27
N PHE A 67 -12.87 -3.23 -7.10
CA PHE A 67 -13.40 -1.98 -6.56
C PHE A 67 -12.74 -0.79 -7.27
N HIS A 68 -13.57 0.12 -7.81
CA HIS A 68 -13.13 1.29 -8.60
C HIS A 68 -12.18 0.97 -9.76
N PRO A 69 -12.59 0.14 -10.72
CA PRO A 69 -11.71 -0.30 -11.82
C PRO A 69 -11.27 0.84 -12.75
N ALA A 70 -12.00 1.96 -12.78
CA ALA A 70 -11.65 3.13 -13.60
C ALA A 70 -10.53 4.01 -12.99
N THR A 71 -10.06 3.70 -11.79
CA THR A 71 -9.05 4.50 -11.10
C THR A 71 -7.66 3.88 -11.27
N THR A 72 -6.73 4.61 -11.88
CA THR A 72 -5.32 4.19 -11.94
C THR A 72 -4.69 4.37 -10.56
N SER A 73 -4.24 3.28 -9.96
CA SER A 73 -3.64 3.26 -8.62
C SER A 73 -2.69 2.08 -8.48
N GLY A 74 -1.67 2.19 -7.63
CA GLY A 74 -0.85 1.07 -7.18
C GLY A 74 -1.59 0.11 -6.23
N ILE A 75 -2.88 0.35 -5.94
CA ILE A 75 -3.70 -0.45 -5.03
C ILE A 75 -4.86 -1.07 -5.81
N THR A 76 -5.00 -2.39 -5.76
CA THR A 76 -6.11 -3.13 -6.34
C THR A 76 -6.88 -3.83 -5.24
N SER A 77 -8.16 -3.54 -5.08
CA SER A 77 -9.04 -4.20 -4.12
C SER A 77 -10.10 -5.00 -4.87
N CYS A 78 -10.30 -6.25 -4.47
CA CYS A 78 -11.27 -7.13 -5.11
C CYS A 78 -12.02 -7.99 -4.10
N TRP A 79 -13.16 -8.52 -4.54
CA TRP A 79 -13.96 -9.48 -3.81
C TRP A 79 -14.69 -10.41 -4.78
N ARG A 80 -15.19 -11.53 -4.29
CA ARG A 80 -16.01 -12.46 -5.07
C ARG A 80 -17.24 -12.87 -4.27
N GLY A 81 -18.43 -12.80 -4.88
CA GLY A 81 -19.67 -13.21 -4.25
C GLY A 81 -19.62 -14.66 -3.77
N GLY A 82 -20.13 -14.92 -2.57
CA GLY A 82 -20.16 -16.27 -1.99
C GLY A 82 -18.82 -16.77 -1.43
N GLN A 83 -17.73 -16.00 -1.56
CA GLN A 83 -16.43 -16.36 -0.99
C GLN A 83 -16.14 -15.60 0.30
N ASP A 84 -15.72 -16.33 1.34
CA ASP A 84 -15.19 -15.70 2.56
C ASP A 84 -13.80 -15.14 2.32
N MET A 85 -13.71 -13.83 2.14
CA MET A 85 -12.47 -13.14 1.85
C MET A 85 -11.51 -13.13 3.05
N LYS A 86 -12.00 -13.27 4.29
CA LYS A 86 -11.14 -13.41 5.47
C LYS A 86 -10.46 -14.77 5.49
N ALA A 87 -11.24 -15.83 5.33
CA ALA A 87 -10.72 -17.20 5.27
C ALA A 87 -9.72 -17.36 4.11
N LEU A 88 -9.98 -16.70 2.96
CA LEU A 88 -9.04 -16.67 1.84
C LEU A 88 -7.72 -15.96 2.22
N GLY A 89 -7.80 -14.82 2.89
CA GLY A 89 -6.61 -14.12 3.38
C GLY A 89 -5.79 -14.95 4.37
N GLU A 90 -6.44 -15.68 5.27
CA GLU A 90 -5.78 -16.61 6.19
C GLU A 90 -5.12 -17.80 5.46
N LYS A 91 -5.77 -18.32 4.41
CA LYS A 91 -5.18 -19.35 3.55
C LYS A 91 -3.92 -18.83 2.86
N LEU A 92 -3.96 -17.64 2.28
CA LEU A 92 -2.80 -17.01 1.65
C LEU A 92 -1.66 -16.77 2.64
N ALA A 93 -1.97 -16.35 3.86
CA ALA A 93 -0.97 -16.15 4.91
C ALA A 93 -0.24 -17.45 5.29
N LYS A 94 -0.93 -18.60 5.31
CA LYS A 94 -0.33 -19.92 5.53
C LYS A 94 0.65 -20.32 4.41
N GLU A 95 0.44 -19.79 3.21
CA GLU A 95 1.33 -19.94 2.06
C GLU A 95 2.44 -18.88 2.00
N ASN A 96 2.66 -18.13 3.10
CA ASN A 96 3.60 -17.01 3.20
C ASN A 96 3.30 -15.87 2.21
N ILE A 97 2.03 -15.66 1.88
CA ILE A 97 1.57 -14.55 1.03
C ILE A 97 0.78 -13.57 1.89
N ILE A 98 1.32 -12.37 2.05
CA ILE A 98 0.71 -11.31 2.85
C ILE A 98 -0.07 -10.37 1.94
N VAL A 99 -1.39 -10.38 2.09
CA VAL A 99 -2.32 -9.41 1.48
C VAL A 99 -3.10 -8.68 2.57
N SER A 100 -3.62 -7.51 2.26
CA SER A 100 -4.47 -6.79 3.21
C SER A 100 -5.93 -7.22 3.08
N ILE A 101 -6.56 -7.55 4.20
CA ILE A 101 -8.01 -7.70 4.27
C ILE A 101 -8.61 -6.38 4.74
N ARG A 102 -9.59 -5.87 3.99
CA ARG A 102 -10.28 -4.61 4.30
C ARG A 102 -11.78 -4.85 4.37
N GLY A 103 -12.42 -4.36 5.42
CA GLY A 103 -13.87 -4.38 5.56
C GLY A 103 -14.47 -2.99 5.31
N ASP A 104 -15.64 -2.94 4.71
CA ASP A 104 -16.44 -1.73 4.63
C ASP A 104 -17.47 -1.63 5.79
N ARG A 105 -18.20 -0.53 5.84
CA ARG A 105 -19.24 -0.31 6.87
C ARG A 105 -20.46 -1.23 6.75
N ARG A 106 -20.60 -1.94 5.62
CA ARG A 106 -21.68 -2.89 5.34
C ARG A 106 -21.31 -4.33 5.71
N GLY A 107 -20.05 -4.53 6.20
CA GLY A 107 -19.53 -5.84 6.56
C GLY A 107 -18.99 -6.64 5.38
N GLN A 108 -18.88 -6.04 4.19
CA GLN A 108 -18.23 -6.67 3.04
C GLN A 108 -16.71 -6.62 3.22
N TYR A 109 -16.04 -7.74 2.96
CA TYR A 109 -14.58 -7.85 3.01
C TYR A 109 -13.98 -7.97 1.61
N TYR A 110 -12.80 -7.36 1.47
CA TYR A 110 -12.03 -7.28 0.23
C TYR A 110 -10.61 -7.76 0.45
N LEU A 111 -10.02 -8.44 -0.53
CA LEU A 111 -8.58 -8.57 -0.66
C LEU A 111 -8.03 -7.29 -1.28
N ARG A 112 -6.97 -6.74 -0.69
CA ARG A 112 -6.28 -5.59 -1.23
C ARG A 112 -4.84 -5.93 -1.55
N PHE A 113 -4.49 -5.84 -2.81
CA PHE A 113 -3.14 -5.92 -3.33
C PHE A 113 -2.53 -4.52 -3.36
N SER A 114 -1.30 -4.41 -2.93
CA SER A 114 -0.55 -3.15 -2.94
C SER A 114 0.89 -3.44 -3.37
N PRO A 115 1.11 -3.94 -4.60
CA PRO A 115 2.45 -4.19 -5.10
C PRO A 115 3.22 -2.87 -5.22
N HIS A 116 4.53 -2.95 -5.05
CA HIS A 116 5.45 -1.87 -5.33
C HIS A 116 6.40 -2.26 -6.47
N PHE A 117 7.26 -1.35 -6.92
CA PHE A 117 8.19 -1.60 -8.04
C PHE A 117 9.12 -2.80 -7.80
N TYR A 118 9.43 -3.12 -6.55
CA TYR A 118 10.27 -4.27 -6.19
C TYR A 118 9.52 -5.61 -6.15
N ASN A 119 8.19 -5.62 -6.26
CA ASN A 119 7.45 -6.87 -6.38
C ASN A 119 7.51 -7.38 -7.82
N THR A 120 7.86 -8.65 -7.96
CA THR A 120 7.99 -9.29 -9.26
C THR A 120 6.64 -9.80 -9.78
N ARG A 121 6.54 -9.97 -11.10
CA ARG A 121 5.39 -10.59 -11.73
C ARG A 121 5.16 -12.03 -11.22
N ALA A 122 6.22 -12.80 -11.03
CA ALA A 122 6.14 -14.17 -10.53
C ALA A 122 5.52 -14.24 -9.11
N GLU A 123 5.80 -13.27 -8.25
CA GLU A 123 5.15 -13.18 -6.93
C GLU A 123 3.65 -12.91 -7.06
N LEU A 124 3.25 -12.05 -7.97
CA LEU A 124 1.84 -11.75 -8.24
C LEU A 124 1.12 -12.96 -8.90
N GLU A 125 1.77 -13.65 -9.84
CA GLU A 125 1.26 -14.88 -10.45
C GLU A 125 1.06 -15.98 -9.42
N ARG A 126 1.99 -16.12 -8.47
CA ARG A 126 1.87 -17.09 -7.37
C ARG A 126 0.63 -16.83 -6.53
N VAL A 127 0.35 -15.59 -6.11
CA VAL A 127 -0.86 -15.32 -5.34
C VAL A 127 -2.12 -15.56 -6.18
N LEU A 128 -2.12 -15.15 -7.44
CA LEU A 128 -3.28 -15.34 -8.33
C LEU A 128 -3.58 -16.83 -8.60
N SER A 129 -2.56 -17.71 -8.57
CA SER A 129 -2.76 -19.15 -8.73
C SER A 129 -3.50 -19.82 -7.55
N LEU A 130 -3.57 -19.14 -6.40
CA LEU A 130 -4.23 -19.63 -5.18
C LEU A 130 -5.64 -19.05 -4.98
N LEU A 131 -6.05 -18.08 -5.81
CA LEU A 131 -7.39 -17.53 -5.87
C LEU A 131 -8.29 -18.39 -6.75
#